data_55b8e94cf6cc05627172331e4434c48c
#
_entry.id   55b8e94cf6cc05627172331e4434c48c
#
_cell.length_a   1.000
_cell.length_b   1.000
_cell.length_c   1.000
_cell.angle_alpha   90.00
_cell.angle_beta   90.00
_cell.angle_gamma   90.00
#
_symmetry.space_group_name_H-M   'P 1'
#
loop_
_entity.id
_entity.type
_entity.pdbx_description
1 polymer ?
#
loop_
_entity_poly.entity_id
_entity_poly.type
_entity_poly.pdbx_seq_one_letter_code
_entity_poly.pdbx_strand_id
1 'polypeptide(L)'
;MHLKELKKKTPAELVQMAEELEVEGASTLRRQDLMFAILKEMAEDGEEILGIGTIEVLPDGFGFLRSPEANYLAGPDDIYVSPNQVRKWGLRTGDTVEGEVRAPKDGERYFSITRLIKVNFDEPDAVRHRVNFDNLTPLYPNERLRLDTLDPTVKDKSARVIDLVSPQGKGQRALIVAPPRTGKTVLLQNMATAITDNHPEVFLIVLLVDERPEEVTDMQRSVKGEVISSTFDEPATRHVQVAEMVIEKAKRLVEHKRDVVILLDSITRLGRAYNTVVPSSGKVLTGGVDANALQRPKRFFGAARNIEEGGSLSIIATALIDTGSRMDEVIFEEFKGTGNSEIVLDRKVADKRIFPALDVGKSGTRKEELLVPKDQLSKMWVLRRILMQMGTIDAMEFLLDKMKESKTNEDFFATMNQ
;
A
#
# COMPACT_ATOMS: atom_id res chain seq x y z
N MET A 1 -2.99 -22.64 18.06
CA MET A 1 -1.81 -21.80 17.68
C MET A 1 -2.06 -21.06 16.36
N HIS A 2 -1.55 -19.82 16.20
CA HIS A 2 -1.67 -19.08 14.94
C HIS A 2 -0.52 -19.41 13.99
N LEU A 3 -0.82 -19.82 12.76
CA LEU A 3 0.18 -20.06 11.70
C LEU A 3 1.09 -18.84 11.46
N LYS A 4 0.56 -17.63 11.66
CA LYS A 4 1.32 -16.38 11.57
C LYS A 4 2.44 -16.26 12.60
N GLU A 5 2.25 -16.79 13.80
CA GLU A 5 3.27 -16.79 14.86
C GLU A 5 4.40 -17.76 14.53
N LEU A 6 4.05 -18.92 13.98
CA LEU A 6 5.03 -19.90 13.50
C LEU A 6 5.91 -19.33 12.38
N LYS A 7 5.30 -18.57 11.45
CA LYS A 7 6.03 -17.89 10.36
C LYS A 7 7.01 -16.81 10.81
N LYS A 8 6.83 -16.24 12.01
CA LYS A 8 7.77 -15.24 12.57
C LYS A 8 9.00 -15.83 13.25
N LYS A 9 8.96 -17.12 13.59
CA LYS A 9 10.07 -17.79 14.27
C LYS A 9 11.29 -17.91 13.35
N THR A 10 12.46 -17.80 13.95
CA THR A 10 13.74 -18.04 13.28
C THR A 10 13.90 -19.52 12.92
N PRO A 11 14.76 -19.87 11.94
CA PRO A 11 15.02 -21.29 11.63
C PRO A 11 15.47 -22.10 12.83
N ALA A 12 16.27 -21.53 13.72
CA ALA A 12 16.74 -22.20 14.95
C ALA A 12 15.58 -22.50 15.92
N GLU A 13 14.69 -21.52 16.14
CA GLU A 13 13.50 -21.72 16.98
C GLU A 13 12.53 -22.74 16.40
N LEU A 14 12.41 -22.80 15.05
CA LEU A 14 11.57 -23.81 14.39
C LEU A 14 12.16 -25.22 14.55
N VAL A 15 13.49 -25.38 14.43
CA VAL A 15 14.15 -26.68 14.64
C VAL A 15 13.96 -27.13 16.08
N GLN A 16 14.18 -26.25 17.05
CA GLN A 16 13.98 -26.57 18.46
C GLN A 16 12.52 -27.02 18.74
N MET A 17 11.54 -26.27 18.21
CA MET A 17 10.12 -26.61 18.38
C MET A 17 9.77 -27.95 17.71
N ALA A 18 10.36 -28.24 16.56
CA ALA A 18 10.14 -29.52 15.88
C ALA A 18 10.76 -30.70 16.65
N GLU A 19 11.94 -30.50 17.27
CA GLU A 19 12.55 -31.50 18.13
C GLU A 19 11.73 -31.76 19.40
N GLU A 20 11.13 -30.71 19.99
CA GLU A 20 10.21 -30.82 21.14
C GLU A 20 8.94 -31.61 20.79
N LEU A 21 8.50 -31.55 19.52
CA LEU A 21 7.36 -32.28 18.96
C LEU A 21 7.74 -33.64 18.34
N GLU A 22 8.96 -34.11 18.57
CA GLU A 22 9.49 -35.41 18.09
C GLU A 22 9.47 -35.55 16.54
N VAL A 23 9.53 -34.44 15.78
CA VAL A 23 9.60 -34.47 14.31
C VAL A 23 10.93 -35.09 13.86
N GLU A 24 10.86 -36.20 13.13
CA GLU A 24 12.04 -36.90 12.62
C GLU A 24 12.81 -36.02 11.59
N GLY A 25 14.13 -35.90 11.76
CA GLY A 25 14.99 -35.21 10.80
C GLY A 25 14.83 -33.69 10.74
N ALA A 26 14.29 -33.06 11.79
CA ALA A 26 13.98 -31.63 11.85
C ALA A 26 15.10 -30.70 11.33
N SER A 27 16.36 -31.00 11.68
CA SER A 27 17.52 -30.19 11.28
C SER A 27 17.89 -30.26 9.79
N THR A 28 17.36 -31.23 9.05
CA THR A 28 17.63 -31.45 7.62
C THR A 28 16.51 -30.91 6.72
N LEU A 29 15.36 -30.59 7.28
CA LEU A 29 14.20 -30.09 6.54
C LEU A 29 14.38 -28.63 6.12
N ARG A 30 13.87 -28.26 4.95
CA ARG A 30 13.73 -26.87 4.56
C ARG A 30 12.69 -26.17 5.45
N ARG A 31 12.85 -24.87 5.65
CA ARG A 31 11.98 -24.09 6.54
C ARG A 31 10.47 -24.36 6.32
N GLN A 32 10.04 -24.46 5.08
CA GLN A 32 8.62 -24.72 4.73
C GLN A 32 8.19 -26.14 5.10
N ASP A 33 9.03 -27.12 4.79
CA ASP A 33 8.78 -28.53 5.12
C ASP A 33 8.77 -28.73 6.65
N LEU A 34 9.65 -28.02 7.35
CA LEU A 34 9.74 -28.03 8.81
C LEU A 34 8.47 -27.45 9.45
N MET A 35 8.01 -26.28 8.98
CA MET A 35 6.75 -25.68 9.45
C MET A 35 5.56 -26.60 9.18
N PHE A 36 5.54 -27.26 8.02
CA PHE A 36 4.50 -28.20 7.68
C PHE A 36 4.49 -29.39 8.63
N ALA A 37 5.66 -29.97 8.93
CA ALA A 37 5.79 -31.10 9.85
C ALA A 37 5.37 -30.71 11.28
N ILE A 38 5.79 -29.55 11.78
CA ILE A 38 5.36 -29.01 13.09
C ILE A 38 3.83 -28.91 13.15
N LEU A 39 3.20 -28.31 12.14
CA LEU A 39 1.74 -28.15 12.11
C LEU A 39 1.01 -29.47 12.03
N LYS A 40 1.59 -30.47 11.37
CA LYS A 40 1.01 -31.80 11.29
C LYS A 40 0.99 -32.48 12.65
N GLU A 41 2.13 -32.48 13.36
CA GLU A 41 2.21 -33.05 14.71
C GLU A 41 1.26 -32.33 15.69
N MET A 42 1.23 -30.99 15.67
CA MET A 42 0.31 -30.22 16.51
C MET A 42 -1.17 -30.54 16.22
N ALA A 43 -1.52 -30.77 14.95
CA ALA A 43 -2.88 -31.15 14.57
C ALA A 43 -3.22 -32.59 15.02
N GLU A 44 -2.25 -33.51 15.03
CA GLU A 44 -2.40 -34.87 15.54
C GLU A 44 -2.57 -34.87 17.07
N ASP A 45 -1.93 -33.94 17.78
CA ASP A 45 -2.10 -33.73 19.22
C ASP A 45 -3.43 -33.03 19.58
N GLY A 46 -4.26 -32.68 18.59
CA GLY A 46 -5.57 -32.07 18.76
C GLY A 46 -5.55 -30.57 19.05
N GLU A 47 -4.44 -29.89 18.82
CA GLU A 47 -4.37 -28.43 18.92
C GLU A 47 -5.14 -27.75 17.77
N GLU A 48 -5.94 -26.74 18.11
CA GLU A 48 -6.59 -25.90 17.10
C GLU A 48 -5.54 -25.03 16.39
N ILE A 49 -5.42 -25.21 15.08
CA ILE A 49 -4.55 -24.39 14.24
C ILE A 49 -5.40 -23.32 13.57
N LEU A 50 -5.00 -22.06 13.76
CA LEU A 50 -5.64 -20.91 13.13
C LEU A 50 -4.78 -20.41 11.96
N GLY A 51 -5.41 -20.33 10.78
CA GLY A 51 -4.80 -19.76 9.58
C GLY A 51 -5.43 -18.41 9.21
N ILE A 52 -4.61 -17.52 8.71
CA ILE A 52 -5.03 -16.23 8.13
C ILE A 52 -4.32 -16.00 6.81
N GLY A 53 -5.04 -15.46 5.84
CA GLY A 53 -4.48 -15.09 4.54
C GLY A 53 -5.48 -14.34 3.67
N THR A 54 -5.01 -13.84 2.55
CA THR A 54 -5.86 -13.19 1.55
C THR A 54 -6.23 -14.20 0.48
N ILE A 55 -7.53 -14.43 0.27
CA ILE A 55 -7.98 -15.44 -0.68
C ILE A 55 -7.75 -14.99 -2.13
N GLU A 56 -7.18 -15.88 -2.92
CA GLU A 56 -7.20 -15.85 -4.38
C GLU A 56 -8.16 -16.94 -4.85
N VAL A 57 -9.28 -16.57 -5.45
CA VAL A 57 -10.26 -17.50 -6.00
C VAL A 57 -9.88 -17.78 -7.45
N LEU A 58 -9.71 -19.07 -7.76
CA LEU A 58 -9.34 -19.54 -9.09
C LEU A 58 -10.58 -19.79 -9.96
N PRO A 59 -10.41 -19.86 -11.30
CA PRO A 59 -11.53 -20.03 -12.25
C PRO A 59 -12.41 -21.25 -11.95
N ASP A 60 -11.81 -22.32 -11.40
CA ASP A 60 -12.52 -23.57 -11.02
C ASP A 60 -13.39 -23.41 -9.75
N GLY A 61 -13.39 -22.21 -9.14
CA GLY A 61 -14.26 -21.86 -8.03
C GLY A 61 -13.72 -22.22 -6.65
N PHE A 62 -12.56 -22.88 -6.52
CA PHE A 62 -11.84 -23.01 -5.25
C PHE A 62 -10.85 -21.88 -5.06
N GLY A 63 -10.32 -21.72 -3.86
CA GLY A 63 -9.35 -20.67 -3.58
C GLY A 63 -8.20 -21.13 -2.71
N PHE A 64 -7.18 -20.24 -2.62
CA PHE A 64 -6.08 -20.39 -1.68
C PHE A 64 -5.93 -19.12 -0.86
N LEU A 65 -5.67 -19.26 0.42
CA LEU A 65 -5.26 -18.15 1.27
C LEU A 65 -3.77 -17.91 1.06
N ARG A 66 -3.45 -16.79 0.44
CA ARG A 66 -2.09 -16.34 0.16
C ARG A 66 -1.56 -15.50 1.32
N SER A 67 -0.28 -15.64 1.62
CA SER A 67 0.38 -14.90 2.68
C SER A 67 0.93 -13.56 2.19
N PRO A 68 0.67 -12.44 2.89
CA PRO A 68 1.31 -11.17 2.58
C PRO A 68 2.83 -11.21 2.82
N GLU A 69 3.33 -12.03 3.76
CA GLU A 69 4.76 -12.21 3.99
C GLU A 69 5.47 -12.87 2.79
N ALA A 70 4.74 -13.62 1.97
CA ALA A 70 5.22 -14.17 0.70
C ALA A 70 4.85 -13.31 -0.52
N ASN A 71 4.44 -12.05 -0.32
CA ASN A 71 3.96 -11.16 -1.38
C ASN A 71 2.86 -11.81 -2.24
N TYR A 72 1.99 -12.59 -1.64
CA TYR A 72 0.91 -13.36 -2.29
C TYR A 72 1.39 -14.38 -3.34
N LEU A 73 2.66 -14.79 -3.31
CA LEU A 73 3.15 -15.91 -4.12
C LEU A 73 2.47 -17.22 -3.72
N ALA A 74 2.17 -18.03 -4.75
CA ALA A 74 1.75 -19.40 -4.53
C ALA A 74 2.87 -20.19 -3.84
N GLY A 75 2.53 -20.87 -2.75
CA GLY A 75 3.48 -21.63 -1.95
C GLY A 75 2.87 -22.91 -1.38
N PRO A 76 3.72 -23.83 -0.89
CA PRO A 76 3.26 -25.08 -0.28
C PRO A 76 2.52 -24.85 1.05
N ASP A 77 2.69 -23.70 1.66
CA ASP A 77 2.07 -23.26 2.92
C ASP A 77 0.74 -22.51 2.71
N ASP A 78 0.23 -22.45 1.48
CA ASP A 78 -1.08 -21.92 1.18
C ASP A 78 -2.19 -22.80 1.77
N ILE A 79 -3.27 -22.17 2.19
CA ILE A 79 -4.42 -22.87 2.76
C ILE A 79 -5.51 -22.98 1.71
N TYR A 80 -5.93 -24.20 1.44
CA TYR A 80 -6.99 -24.49 0.48
C TYR A 80 -8.37 -24.14 1.03
N VAL A 81 -9.20 -23.51 0.19
CA VAL A 81 -10.61 -23.19 0.46
C VAL A 81 -11.47 -23.85 -0.60
N SER A 82 -12.38 -24.73 -0.19
CA SER A 82 -13.21 -25.49 -1.12
C SER A 82 -14.22 -24.61 -1.87
N PRO A 83 -14.69 -25.01 -3.08
CA PRO A 83 -15.72 -24.28 -3.82
C PRO A 83 -17.01 -24.10 -3.03
N ASN A 84 -17.36 -25.07 -2.19
CA ASN A 84 -18.56 -24.99 -1.34
C ASN A 84 -18.42 -23.89 -0.29
N GLN A 85 -17.25 -23.74 0.32
CA GLN A 85 -16.98 -22.67 1.29
C GLN A 85 -16.95 -21.30 0.61
N VAL A 86 -16.28 -21.19 -0.57
CA VAL A 86 -16.26 -19.96 -1.36
C VAL A 86 -17.70 -19.49 -1.67
N ARG A 87 -18.56 -20.40 -2.14
CA ARG A 87 -19.96 -20.08 -2.46
C ARG A 87 -20.80 -19.78 -1.22
N LYS A 88 -20.68 -20.63 -0.17
CA LYS A 88 -21.45 -20.48 1.07
C LYS A 88 -21.26 -19.10 1.71
N TRP A 89 -20.03 -18.60 1.72
CA TRP A 89 -19.67 -17.34 2.37
C TRP A 89 -19.54 -16.17 1.39
N GLY A 90 -19.76 -16.40 0.08
CA GLY A 90 -19.64 -15.38 -0.94
C GLY A 90 -18.25 -14.75 -1.01
N LEU A 91 -17.20 -15.57 -0.78
CA LEU A 91 -15.81 -15.09 -0.79
C LEU A 91 -15.37 -14.68 -2.19
N ARG A 92 -14.62 -13.61 -2.26
CA ARG A 92 -14.04 -13.09 -3.51
C ARG A 92 -12.55 -12.86 -3.34
N THR A 93 -11.83 -12.89 -4.44
CA THR A 93 -10.40 -12.54 -4.44
C THR A 93 -10.17 -11.21 -3.73
N GLY A 94 -9.21 -11.19 -2.81
CA GLY A 94 -8.89 -10.04 -1.98
C GLY A 94 -9.48 -10.09 -0.57
N ASP A 95 -10.47 -10.95 -0.28
CA ASP A 95 -10.97 -11.10 1.09
C ASP A 95 -9.86 -11.63 2.02
N THR A 96 -9.67 -10.99 3.15
CA THR A 96 -8.81 -11.50 4.22
C THR A 96 -9.62 -12.46 5.09
N VAL A 97 -9.21 -13.71 5.11
CA VAL A 97 -9.94 -14.80 5.77
C VAL A 97 -9.12 -15.34 6.93
N GLU A 98 -9.75 -15.47 8.07
CA GLU A 98 -9.22 -16.13 9.26
C GLU A 98 -10.12 -17.30 9.64
N GLY A 99 -9.52 -18.45 9.95
CA GLY A 99 -10.30 -19.63 10.31
C GLY A 99 -9.45 -20.77 10.84
N GLU A 100 -10.15 -21.79 11.32
CA GLU A 100 -9.54 -23.05 11.73
C GLU A 100 -9.10 -23.84 10.50
N VAL A 101 -7.92 -24.42 10.58
CA VAL A 101 -7.34 -25.24 9.50
C VAL A 101 -7.05 -26.66 10.00
N ARG A 102 -7.17 -27.62 9.12
CA ARG A 102 -6.75 -29.00 9.37
C ARG A 102 -5.55 -29.37 8.52
N ALA A 103 -4.78 -30.30 9.00
CA ALA A 103 -3.69 -30.92 8.24
C ALA A 103 -4.22 -31.63 6.98
N PRO A 104 -3.39 -31.76 5.94
CA PRO A 104 -3.71 -32.52 4.75
C PRO A 104 -3.98 -33.99 5.09
N LYS A 105 -4.97 -34.56 4.42
CA LYS A 105 -5.21 -36.04 4.43
C LYS A 105 -4.32 -36.70 3.40
N ASP A 106 -4.31 -38.04 3.44
CA ASP A 106 -3.60 -38.83 2.43
C ASP A 106 -4.02 -38.45 1.01
N GLY A 107 -3.04 -38.06 0.19
CA GLY A 107 -3.25 -37.56 -1.17
C GLY A 107 -3.53 -36.06 -1.28
N GLU A 108 -3.73 -35.32 -0.20
CA GLU A 108 -3.83 -33.83 -0.20
C GLU A 108 -2.44 -33.21 -0.02
N ARG A 109 -2.25 -32.02 -0.62
CA ARG A 109 -0.95 -31.30 -0.55
C ARG A 109 -0.99 -30.09 0.37
N TYR A 110 -2.19 -29.57 0.67
CA TYR A 110 -2.37 -28.30 1.36
C TYR A 110 -3.19 -28.46 2.63
N PHE A 111 -2.89 -27.60 3.61
CA PHE A 111 -3.83 -27.40 4.71
C PHE A 111 -5.16 -26.91 4.15
N SER A 112 -6.26 -27.28 4.79
CA SER A 112 -7.60 -26.90 4.35
C SER A 112 -8.34 -26.17 5.46
N ILE A 113 -9.04 -25.09 5.10
CA ILE A 113 -9.88 -24.40 6.06
C ILE A 113 -11.10 -25.28 6.41
N THR A 114 -11.38 -25.42 7.69
CA THR A 114 -12.54 -26.18 8.20
C THR A 114 -13.68 -25.29 8.61
N ARG A 115 -13.36 -24.19 9.30
CA ARG A 115 -14.33 -23.24 9.82
C ARG A 115 -13.82 -21.83 9.64
N LEU A 116 -14.65 -20.94 9.10
CA LEU A 116 -14.39 -19.50 9.04
C LEU A 116 -14.69 -18.86 10.38
N ILE A 117 -13.76 -18.01 10.86
CA ILE A 117 -13.89 -17.25 12.08
C ILE A 117 -14.14 -15.78 11.75
N LYS A 118 -13.35 -15.21 10.83
CA LYS A 118 -13.48 -13.81 10.38
C LYS A 118 -13.27 -13.67 8.89
N VAL A 119 -13.93 -12.67 8.30
CA VAL A 119 -13.69 -12.20 6.94
C VAL A 119 -13.52 -10.70 7.00
N ASN A 120 -12.39 -10.19 6.51
CA ASN A 120 -12.01 -8.76 6.56
C ASN A 120 -12.11 -8.17 7.98
N PHE A 121 -11.73 -8.98 8.99
CA PHE A 121 -11.75 -8.67 10.42
C PHE A 121 -13.14 -8.56 11.05
N ASP A 122 -14.21 -8.84 10.31
CA ASP A 122 -15.59 -8.88 10.79
C ASP A 122 -16.10 -10.32 10.86
N GLU A 123 -17.24 -10.53 11.53
CA GLU A 123 -17.93 -11.81 11.58
C GLU A 123 -18.33 -12.27 10.16
N PRO A 124 -18.28 -13.59 9.84
CA PRO A 124 -18.55 -14.08 8.49
C PRO A 124 -19.93 -13.70 7.93
N ASP A 125 -20.95 -13.51 8.78
CA ASP A 125 -22.28 -13.12 8.35
C ASP A 125 -22.34 -11.68 7.81
N ALA A 126 -21.42 -10.81 8.19
CA ALA A 126 -21.32 -9.44 7.67
C ALA A 126 -21.07 -9.42 6.15
N VAL A 127 -20.39 -10.45 5.62
CA VAL A 127 -20.08 -10.57 4.18
C VAL A 127 -21.35 -10.63 3.32
N ARG A 128 -22.42 -11.22 3.83
CA ARG A 128 -23.69 -11.38 3.08
C ARG A 128 -24.39 -10.07 2.78
N HIS A 129 -24.13 -9.03 3.56
CA HIS A 129 -24.77 -7.72 3.46
C HIS A 129 -23.87 -6.66 2.85
N ARG A 130 -22.67 -7.02 2.42
CA ARG A 130 -21.73 -6.06 1.83
C ARG A 130 -22.19 -5.60 0.45
N VAL A 131 -22.04 -4.31 0.19
CA VAL A 131 -22.24 -3.71 -1.13
C VAL A 131 -20.94 -3.83 -1.91
N ASN A 132 -21.01 -4.23 -3.18
CA ASN A 132 -19.84 -4.29 -4.05
C ASN A 132 -19.20 -2.90 -4.20
N PHE A 133 -17.86 -2.85 -4.18
CA PHE A 133 -17.10 -1.61 -4.28
C PHE A 133 -17.54 -0.70 -5.43
N ASP A 134 -17.81 -1.26 -6.59
CA ASP A 134 -18.22 -0.50 -7.78
C ASP A 134 -19.61 0.15 -7.65
N ASN A 135 -20.44 -0.32 -6.72
CA ASN A 135 -21.77 0.21 -6.43
C ASN A 135 -21.80 1.23 -5.27
N LEU A 136 -20.65 1.44 -4.62
CA LEU A 136 -20.53 2.42 -3.54
C LEU A 136 -20.48 3.85 -4.10
N THR A 137 -21.10 4.80 -3.37
CA THR A 137 -21.19 6.20 -3.78
C THR A 137 -19.90 6.96 -3.55
N PRO A 138 -19.17 7.40 -4.61
CA PRO A 138 -17.91 8.10 -4.44
C PRO A 138 -18.10 9.56 -4.03
N LEU A 139 -17.31 10.02 -3.06
CA LEU A 139 -17.23 11.40 -2.61
C LEU A 139 -15.83 11.98 -2.81
N TYR A 140 -15.73 13.30 -2.79
CA TYR A 140 -14.44 13.97 -2.60
C TYR A 140 -13.87 13.67 -1.21
N PRO A 141 -12.54 13.63 -1.06
CA PRO A 141 -11.91 13.59 0.26
C PRO A 141 -12.39 14.77 1.12
N ASN A 142 -12.95 14.49 2.28
CA ASN A 142 -13.47 15.47 3.24
C ASN A 142 -12.97 15.24 4.68
N GLU A 143 -12.20 14.20 4.90
CA GLU A 143 -11.52 13.89 6.15
C GLU A 143 -10.02 13.89 5.92
N ARG A 144 -9.29 14.72 6.67
CA ARG A 144 -7.85 14.93 6.49
C ARG A 144 -7.05 13.74 7.01
N LEU A 145 -6.13 13.23 6.20
CA LEU A 145 -5.03 12.38 6.61
C LEU A 145 -3.89 13.28 7.11
N ARG A 146 -3.84 13.52 8.41
CA ARG A 146 -2.81 14.37 9.03
C ARG A 146 -1.44 13.72 8.90
N LEU A 147 -0.50 14.45 8.33
CA LEU A 147 0.89 14.04 8.19
C LEU A 147 1.82 14.79 9.14
N ASP A 148 1.30 15.76 9.88
CA ASP A 148 2.03 16.46 10.91
C ASP A 148 2.21 15.54 12.13
N THR A 149 3.44 15.17 12.45
CA THR A 149 3.73 14.30 13.60
C THR A 149 3.86 15.13 14.87
N LEU A 150 3.25 14.64 15.95
CA LEU A 150 3.37 15.21 17.29
C LEU A 150 4.62 14.71 18.03
N ASP A 151 5.36 13.75 17.46
CA ASP A 151 6.59 13.24 18.06
C ASP A 151 7.73 14.25 17.90
N PRO A 152 8.20 14.89 19.00
CA PRO A 152 9.27 15.87 18.95
C PRO A 152 10.64 15.28 18.59
N THR A 153 10.79 13.95 18.61
CA THR A 153 12.03 13.26 18.26
C THR A 153 12.23 13.15 16.75
N VAL A 154 11.17 13.30 15.97
CA VAL A 154 11.20 13.26 14.49
C VAL A 154 11.81 14.56 13.98
N LYS A 155 13.06 14.49 13.53
CA LYS A 155 13.80 15.64 12.98
C LYS A 155 13.39 15.98 11.56
N ASP A 156 12.92 15.00 10.79
CA ASP A 156 12.50 15.18 9.41
C ASP A 156 11.13 15.87 9.35
N LYS A 157 11.09 17.01 8.66
CA LYS A 157 9.88 17.83 8.51
C LYS A 157 9.12 17.58 7.21
N SER A 158 9.54 16.57 6.42
CA SER A 158 9.00 16.33 5.09
C SER A 158 7.49 16.11 5.10
N ALA A 159 6.98 15.27 6.00
CA ALA A 159 5.56 15.01 6.13
C ALA A 159 4.77 16.28 6.54
N ARG A 160 5.31 17.09 7.46
CA ARG A 160 4.72 18.38 7.86
C ARG A 160 4.65 19.36 6.69
N VAL A 161 5.69 19.45 5.87
CA VAL A 161 5.73 20.33 4.70
C VAL A 161 4.66 19.92 3.70
N ILE A 162 4.51 18.62 3.43
CA ILE A 162 3.45 18.12 2.55
C ILE A 162 2.08 18.49 3.10
N ASP A 163 1.87 18.32 4.38
CA ASP A 163 0.60 18.61 5.05
C ASP A 163 0.22 20.12 4.96
N LEU A 164 1.22 21.01 4.87
CA LEU A 164 1.01 22.45 4.65
C LEU A 164 0.78 22.81 3.19
N VAL A 165 1.46 22.14 2.25
CA VAL A 165 1.48 22.56 0.83
C VAL A 165 0.46 21.77 0.01
N SER A 166 0.28 20.50 0.31
CA SER A 166 -0.58 19.58 -0.42
C SER A 166 -1.28 18.64 0.57
N PRO A 167 -2.26 19.16 1.34
CA PRO A 167 -2.97 18.37 2.35
C PRO A 167 -3.63 17.14 1.71
N GLN A 168 -3.50 15.99 2.36
CA GLN A 168 -4.05 14.74 1.90
C GLN A 168 -5.32 14.40 2.67
N GLY A 169 -6.26 13.72 2.03
CA GLY A 169 -7.49 13.27 2.66
C GLY A 169 -7.78 11.79 2.42
N LYS A 170 -8.65 11.21 3.23
CA LYS A 170 -9.18 9.86 3.02
C LYS A 170 -9.92 9.81 1.68
N GLY A 171 -9.52 8.89 0.81
CA GLY A 171 -10.01 8.82 -0.58
C GLY A 171 -9.17 9.58 -1.61
N GLN A 172 -7.99 10.08 -1.22
CA GLN A 172 -7.11 10.86 -2.10
C GLN A 172 -6.52 10.03 -3.23
N ARG A 173 -6.48 10.60 -4.44
CA ARG A 173 -5.67 10.12 -5.58
C ARG A 173 -4.50 11.07 -5.77
N ALA A 174 -3.37 10.76 -5.15
CA ALA A 174 -2.20 11.63 -5.17
C ALA A 174 -1.07 11.07 -6.03
N LEU A 175 -0.43 11.94 -6.80
CA LEU A 175 0.82 11.66 -7.50
C LEU A 175 1.98 12.37 -6.83
N ILE A 176 3.02 11.62 -6.47
CA ILE A 176 4.33 12.15 -6.13
C ILE A 176 5.15 12.13 -7.41
N VAL A 177 5.28 13.29 -8.05
CA VAL A 177 6.02 13.47 -9.29
C VAL A 177 7.49 13.61 -8.97
N ALA A 178 8.29 12.60 -9.29
CA ALA A 178 9.67 12.50 -8.80
C ALA A 178 10.68 12.29 -9.94
N PRO A 179 11.56 13.28 -10.18
CA PRO A 179 12.80 13.04 -10.90
C PRO A 179 13.71 12.05 -10.14
N PRO A 180 14.65 11.39 -10.81
CA PRO A 180 15.62 10.52 -10.13
C PRO A 180 16.41 11.26 -9.05
N ARG A 181 16.69 10.57 -7.93
CA ARG A 181 17.53 11.05 -6.80
C ARG A 181 16.95 12.24 -6.04
N THR A 182 15.64 12.38 -5.95
CA THR A 182 14.95 13.45 -5.21
C THR A 182 14.47 13.05 -3.82
N GLY A 183 14.83 11.86 -3.32
CA GLY A 183 14.47 11.40 -1.98
C GLY A 183 13.05 10.83 -1.88
N LYS A 184 12.46 10.36 -3.00
CA LYS A 184 11.09 9.82 -3.02
C LYS A 184 10.84 8.70 -2.01
N THR A 185 11.77 7.76 -1.86
CA THR A 185 11.64 6.59 -0.96
C THR A 185 11.56 7.03 0.50
N VAL A 186 12.47 7.93 0.92
CA VAL A 186 12.46 8.50 2.28
C VAL A 186 11.17 9.30 2.53
N LEU A 187 10.68 10.03 1.52
CA LEU A 187 9.42 10.75 1.61
C LEU A 187 8.25 9.80 1.86
N LEU A 188 8.17 8.69 1.12
CA LEU A 188 7.15 7.65 1.33
C LEU A 188 7.24 7.01 2.72
N GLN A 189 8.44 6.74 3.22
CA GLN A 189 8.66 6.21 4.58
C GLN A 189 8.13 7.18 5.63
N ASN A 190 8.44 8.49 5.49
CA ASN A 190 7.96 9.52 6.40
C ASN A 190 6.43 9.66 6.35
N MET A 191 5.83 9.60 5.18
CA MET A 191 4.38 9.60 5.03
C MET A 191 3.75 8.36 5.64
N ALA A 192 4.32 7.19 5.42
CA ALA A 192 3.85 5.93 6.00
C ALA A 192 3.86 5.98 7.54
N THR A 193 4.96 6.46 8.12
CA THR A 193 5.10 6.62 9.57
C THR A 193 4.06 7.62 10.11
N ALA A 194 3.93 8.77 9.48
CA ALA A 194 2.96 9.79 9.90
C ALA A 194 1.51 9.27 9.83
N ILE A 195 1.16 8.51 8.79
CA ILE A 195 -0.17 7.91 8.65
C ILE A 195 -0.42 6.88 9.75
N THR A 196 0.52 5.99 10.01
CA THR A 196 0.33 4.94 11.03
C THR A 196 0.29 5.48 12.45
N ASP A 197 1.03 6.54 12.74
CA ASP A 197 1.06 7.15 14.06
C ASP A 197 -0.17 8.04 14.32
N ASN A 198 -0.64 8.78 13.32
CA ASN A 198 -1.77 9.69 13.46
C ASN A 198 -3.14 9.02 13.19
N HIS A 199 -3.14 7.92 12.43
CA HIS A 199 -4.36 7.24 11.97
C HIS A 199 -4.25 5.73 12.18
N PRO A 200 -4.23 5.23 13.43
CA PRO A 200 -4.12 3.81 13.73
C PRO A 200 -5.30 2.97 13.21
N GLU A 201 -6.43 3.63 12.89
CA GLU A 201 -7.61 3.00 12.29
C GLU A 201 -7.41 2.66 10.80
N VAL A 202 -6.45 3.31 10.13
CA VAL A 202 -6.20 3.15 8.71
C VAL A 202 -5.40 1.88 8.43
N PHE A 203 -5.85 1.09 7.46
CA PHE A 203 -5.09 -0.04 6.96
C PHE A 203 -4.09 0.43 5.90
N LEU A 204 -2.81 0.45 6.26
CA LEU A 204 -1.75 0.89 5.36
C LEU A 204 -1.15 -0.28 4.60
N ILE A 205 -1.10 -0.16 3.27
CA ILE A 205 -0.40 -1.06 2.35
C ILE A 205 0.66 -0.26 1.60
N VAL A 206 1.90 -0.72 1.63
CA VAL A 206 2.97 -0.23 0.77
C VAL A 206 3.20 -1.24 -0.34
N LEU A 207 3.02 -0.82 -1.58
CA LEU A 207 3.22 -1.65 -2.76
C LEU A 207 4.45 -1.17 -3.53
N LEU A 208 5.48 -2.00 -3.57
CA LEU A 208 6.73 -1.75 -4.27
C LEU A 208 6.79 -2.61 -5.53
N VAL A 209 6.85 -1.97 -6.70
CA VAL A 209 6.84 -2.63 -8.00
C VAL A 209 8.14 -2.35 -8.74
N ASP A 210 8.87 -3.40 -9.11
CA ASP A 210 10.14 -3.32 -9.84
C ASP A 210 11.19 -2.49 -9.06
N GLU A 211 11.16 -2.57 -7.71
CA GLU A 211 12.12 -1.92 -6.82
C GLU A 211 13.26 -2.87 -6.44
N ARG A 212 14.31 -2.32 -5.85
CA ARG A 212 15.49 -3.08 -5.45
C ARG A 212 15.24 -3.83 -4.14
N PRO A 213 15.77 -5.07 -3.97
CA PRO A 213 15.61 -5.85 -2.75
C PRO A 213 16.03 -5.11 -1.47
N GLU A 214 17.10 -4.32 -1.53
CA GLU A 214 17.58 -3.52 -0.39
C GLU A 214 16.59 -2.41 0.01
N GLU A 215 15.91 -1.76 -0.97
CA GLU A 215 14.88 -0.76 -0.71
C GLU A 215 13.61 -1.39 -0.13
N VAL A 216 13.28 -2.62 -0.57
CA VAL A 216 12.18 -3.40 0.01
C VAL A 216 12.46 -3.74 1.48
N THR A 217 13.66 -4.22 1.79
CA THR A 217 14.05 -4.56 3.15
C THR A 217 14.05 -3.34 4.07
N ASP A 218 14.52 -2.20 3.59
CA ASP A 218 14.51 -0.94 4.33
C ASP A 218 13.07 -0.48 4.63
N MET A 219 12.18 -0.55 3.66
CA MET A 219 10.77 -0.22 3.84
C MET A 219 10.09 -1.16 4.85
N GLN A 220 10.35 -2.47 4.77
CA GLN A 220 9.80 -3.45 5.71
C GLN A 220 10.25 -3.23 7.16
N ARG A 221 11.45 -2.69 7.36
CA ARG A 221 12.00 -2.40 8.69
C ARG A 221 11.50 -1.08 9.28
N SER A 222 11.21 -0.11 8.41
CA SER A 222 10.86 1.26 8.82
C SER A 222 9.35 1.49 8.94
N VAL A 223 8.51 0.73 8.23
CA VAL A 223 7.08 0.99 8.14
C VAL A 223 6.27 -0.03 8.96
N LYS A 224 5.36 0.47 9.80
CA LYS A 224 4.35 -0.32 10.51
C LYS A 224 3.11 -0.50 9.64
N GLY A 225 3.20 -1.32 8.61
CA GLY A 225 2.12 -1.57 7.66
C GLY A 225 2.37 -2.87 6.91
N GLU A 226 1.47 -3.21 6.00
CA GLU A 226 1.66 -4.35 5.12
C GLU A 226 2.53 -3.91 3.93
N VAL A 227 3.76 -4.42 3.84
CA VAL A 227 4.68 -4.13 2.74
C VAL A 227 4.69 -5.29 1.78
N ILE A 228 4.18 -5.06 0.58
CA ILE A 228 4.08 -6.03 -0.52
C ILE A 228 5.00 -5.57 -1.64
N SER A 229 5.77 -6.49 -2.18
CA SER A 229 6.77 -6.15 -3.20
C SER A 229 6.83 -7.18 -4.33
N SER A 230 7.27 -6.69 -5.47
CA SER A 230 7.78 -7.48 -6.56
C SER A 230 9.04 -6.80 -7.08
N THR A 231 10.19 -7.44 -6.90
CA THR A 231 11.51 -6.85 -7.16
C THR A 231 11.88 -6.88 -8.64
N PHE A 232 12.89 -6.11 -9.03
CA PHE A 232 13.27 -5.90 -10.43
C PHE A 232 13.74 -7.17 -11.17
N ASP A 233 14.13 -8.20 -10.43
CA ASP A 233 14.54 -9.51 -10.95
C ASP A 233 13.35 -10.44 -11.25
N GLU A 234 12.14 -10.07 -10.83
CA GLU A 234 10.91 -10.82 -11.12
C GLU A 234 10.30 -10.41 -12.48
N PRO A 235 9.58 -11.31 -13.15
CA PRO A 235 8.95 -11.01 -14.44
C PRO A 235 7.78 -10.01 -14.31
N ALA A 236 7.48 -9.29 -15.39
CA ALA A 236 6.41 -8.29 -15.44
C ALA A 236 5.02 -8.87 -15.08
N THR A 237 4.77 -10.15 -15.38
CA THR A 237 3.54 -10.85 -14.96
C THR A 237 3.37 -10.88 -13.46
N ARG A 238 4.49 -11.00 -12.73
CA ARG A 238 4.50 -11.00 -11.27
C ARG A 238 4.14 -9.63 -10.72
N HIS A 239 4.69 -8.56 -11.29
CA HIS A 239 4.35 -7.18 -10.89
C HIS A 239 2.85 -6.91 -11.01
N VAL A 240 2.25 -7.35 -12.13
CA VAL A 240 0.81 -7.22 -12.38
C VAL A 240 0.00 -8.03 -11.37
N GLN A 241 0.36 -9.30 -11.14
CA GLN A 241 -0.36 -10.19 -10.22
C GLN A 241 -0.38 -9.62 -8.81
N VAL A 242 0.75 -9.16 -8.30
CA VAL A 242 0.86 -8.56 -6.97
C VAL A 242 -0.02 -7.32 -6.84
N ALA A 243 0.04 -6.42 -7.84
CA ALA A 243 -0.76 -5.21 -7.84
C ALA A 243 -2.27 -5.52 -7.88
N GLU A 244 -2.69 -6.51 -8.65
CA GLU A 244 -4.10 -6.93 -8.70
C GLU A 244 -4.57 -7.53 -7.37
N MET A 245 -3.74 -8.32 -6.69
CA MET A 245 -4.06 -8.83 -5.35
C MET A 245 -4.20 -7.71 -4.32
N VAL A 246 -3.30 -6.73 -4.35
CA VAL A 246 -3.35 -5.57 -3.43
C VAL A 246 -4.61 -4.74 -3.65
N ILE A 247 -4.95 -4.40 -4.89
CA ILE A 247 -6.14 -3.57 -5.15
C ILE A 247 -7.44 -4.29 -4.81
N GLU A 248 -7.54 -5.60 -5.09
CA GLU A 248 -8.72 -6.37 -4.73
C GLU A 248 -8.84 -6.49 -3.20
N LYS A 249 -7.75 -6.71 -2.47
CA LYS A 249 -7.76 -6.67 -1.01
C LYS A 249 -8.24 -5.32 -0.48
N ALA A 250 -7.69 -4.22 -1.00
CA ALA A 250 -8.10 -2.88 -0.59
C ALA A 250 -9.60 -2.64 -0.80
N LYS A 251 -10.13 -3.02 -1.97
CA LYS A 251 -11.57 -2.91 -2.26
C LYS A 251 -12.41 -3.73 -1.28
N ARG A 252 -12.01 -4.97 -0.95
CA ARG A 252 -12.73 -5.82 0.02
C ARG A 252 -12.77 -5.18 1.40
N LEU A 253 -11.66 -4.59 1.86
CA LEU A 253 -11.61 -3.87 3.14
C LEU A 253 -12.53 -2.65 3.15
N VAL A 254 -12.58 -1.88 2.05
CA VAL A 254 -13.47 -0.72 1.93
C VAL A 254 -14.96 -1.14 1.92
N GLU A 255 -15.31 -2.27 1.30
CA GLU A 255 -16.67 -2.84 1.37
C GLU A 255 -17.10 -3.14 2.81
N HIS A 256 -16.15 -3.35 3.72
CA HIS A 256 -16.32 -3.49 5.17
C HIS A 256 -16.11 -2.16 5.93
N LYS A 257 -16.26 -1.02 5.25
CA LYS A 257 -16.16 0.33 5.82
C LYS A 257 -14.82 0.67 6.47
N ARG A 258 -13.74 0.00 6.01
CA ARG A 258 -12.38 0.30 6.48
C ARG A 258 -11.77 1.41 5.64
N ASP A 259 -10.95 2.23 6.27
CA ASP A 259 -10.11 3.20 5.58
C ASP A 259 -8.80 2.55 5.19
N VAL A 260 -8.49 2.58 3.90
CA VAL A 260 -7.29 1.95 3.34
C VAL A 260 -6.44 2.99 2.63
N VAL A 261 -5.15 2.98 2.89
CA VAL A 261 -4.15 3.78 2.15
C VAL A 261 -3.18 2.85 1.45
N ILE A 262 -3.01 3.02 0.15
CA ILE A 262 -1.96 2.38 -0.64
C ILE A 262 -0.90 3.41 -0.99
N LEU A 263 0.33 3.18 -0.55
CA LEU A 263 1.51 3.88 -1.04
C LEU A 263 2.16 3.04 -2.13
N LEU A 264 2.15 3.52 -3.37
CA LEU A 264 2.65 2.78 -4.53
C LEU A 264 3.96 3.37 -5.05
N ASP A 265 5.01 2.63 -5.04
CA ASP A 265 6.28 2.96 -5.70
C ASP A 265 6.62 1.90 -6.76
N SER A 266 6.43 2.14 -8.05
CA SER A 266 5.87 3.31 -8.69
C SER A 266 4.78 2.95 -9.71
N ILE A 267 3.87 3.89 -9.96
CA ILE A 267 2.84 3.74 -11.01
C ILE A 267 3.47 3.66 -12.41
N THR A 268 4.60 4.32 -12.62
CA THR A 268 5.35 4.28 -13.88
C THR A 268 5.83 2.87 -14.19
N ARG A 269 6.42 2.19 -13.22
CA ARG A 269 6.90 0.82 -13.39
C ARG A 269 5.74 -0.18 -13.51
N LEU A 270 4.66 0.04 -12.77
CA LEU A 270 3.43 -0.73 -12.95
C LEU A 270 2.87 -0.57 -14.37
N GLY A 271 2.83 0.65 -14.90
CA GLY A 271 2.43 0.92 -16.27
C GLY A 271 3.30 0.20 -17.30
N ARG A 272 4.63 0.17 -17.11
CA ARG A 272 5.56 -0.60 -17.95
C ARG A 272 5.28 -2.11 -17.90
N ALA A 273 5.02 -2.65 -16.70
CA ALA A 273 4.71 -4.06 -16.52
C ALA A 273 3.42 -4.45 -17.26
N TYR A 274 2.38 -3.65 -17.16
CA TYR A 274 1.15 -3.87 -17.92
C TYR A 274 1.39 -3.77 -19.42
N ASN A 275 2.22 -2.83 -19.89
CA ASN A 275 2.57 -2.72 -21.32
C ASN A 275 3.27 -3.97 -21.86
N THR A 276 4.03 -4.65 -21.01
CA THR A 276 4.69 -5.91 -21.37
C THR A 276 3.75 -7.10 -21.38
N VAL A 277 2.77 -7.13 -20.47
CA VAL A 277 1.90 -8.30 -20.23
C VAL A 277 0.63 -8.28 -21.09
N VAL A 278 0.11 -7.09 -21.41
CA VAL A 278 -1.14 -6.96 -22.17
C VAL A 278 -0.92 -7.44 -23.62
N PRO A 279 -1.83 -8.27 -24.15
CA PRO A 279 -1.78 -8.66 -25.56
C PRO A 279 -1.77 -7.41 -26.49
N SER A 280 -0.92 -7.42 -27.50
CA SER A 280 -0.80 -6.30 -28.41
C SER A 280 -2.13 -6.00 -29.10
N SER A 281 -2.57 -4.73 -29.02
CA SER A 281 -3.76 -4.24 -29.73
C SER A 281 -3.50 -3.98 -31.23
N GLY A 282 -2.24 -4.03 -31.67
CA GLY A 282 -1.80 -3.59 -32.98
C GLY A 282 -1.72 -2.06 -33.14
N LYS A 283 -2.09 -1.30 -32.11
CA LYS A 283 -2.01 0.17 -32.07
C LYS A 283 -1.05 0.60 -30.98
N VAL A 284 0.11 1.12 -31.39
CA VAL A 284 1.14 1.61 -30.48
C VAL A 284 1.13 3.14 -30.46
N LEU A 285 1.02 3.70 -29.29
CA LEU A 285 1.11 5.14 -29.03
C LEU A 285 2.58 5.58 -29.04
N THR A 286 2.79 6.90 -29.02
CA THR A 286 4.12 7.49 -28.85
C THR A 286 4.80 6.88 -27.62
N GLY A 287 6.11 6.64 -27.70
CA GLY A 287 6.88 6.02 -26.60
C GLY A 287 6.77 4.50 -26.50
N GLY A 288 6.12 3.82 -27.46
CA GLY A 288 6.02 2.36 -27.46
C GLY A 288 4.98 1.79 -26.51
N VAL A 289 3.99 2.58 -26.11
CA VAL A 289 2.89 2.16 -25.23
C VAL A 289 1.74 1.60 -26.08
N ASP A 290 1.30 0.37 -25.80
CA ASP A 290 0.11 -0.19 -26.43
C ASP A 290 -1.14 0.58 -25.99
N ALA A 291 -2.06 0.81 -26.93
CA ALA A 291 -3.28 1.61 -26.66
C ALA A 291 -4.14 1.10 -25.50
N ASN A 292 -4.09 -0.21 -25.20
CA ASN A 292 -4.84 -0.84 -24.12
C ASN A 292 -4.03 -1.01 -22.82
N ALA A 293 -2.71 -0.80 -22.86
CA ALA A 293 -1.82 -1.11 -21.74
C ALA A 293 -2.15 -0.36 -20.46
N LEU A 294 -2.54 0.90 -20.56
CA LEU A 294 -2.76 1.75 -19.38
C LEU A 294 -4.19 1.71 -18.83
N GLN A 295 -5.12 0.95 -19.44
CA GLN A 295 -6.49 0.86 -18.92
C GLN A 295 -6.57 0.27 -17.52
N ARG A 296 -5.89 -0.85 -17.27
CA ARG A 296 -5.88 -1.48 -15.94
C ARG A 296 -5.15 -0.64 -14.89
N PRO A 297 -3.94 -0.11 -15.13
CA PRO A 297 -3.30 0.83 -14.21
C PRO A 297 -4.15 2.06 -13.90
N LYS A 298 -4.86 2.61 -14.89
CA LYS A 298 -5.80 3.72 -14.67
C LYS A 298 -6.97 3.32 -13.77
N ARG A 299 -7.51 2.10 -13.96
CA ARG A 299 -8.55 1.57 -13.06
C ARG A 299 -8.03 1.35 -11.66
N PHE A 300 -6.80 0.87 -11.52
CA PHE A 300 -6.13 0.74 -10.23
C PHE A 300 -6.08 2.11 -9.52
N PHE A 301 -5.45 3.10 -10.13
CA PHE A 301 -5.31 4.44 -9.54
C PHE A 301 -6.65 5.16 -9.39
N GLY A 302 -7.55 5.01 -10.35
CA GLY A 302 -8.89 5.58 -10.35
C GLY A 302 -9.84 4.94 -9.32
N ALA A 303 -9.48 3.82 -8.71
CA ALA A 303 -10.25 3.21 -7.63
C ALA A 303 -10.23 4.04 -6.34
N ALA A 304 -9.22 4.90 -6.15
CA ALA A 304 -9.14 5.76 -4.98
C ALA A 304 -10.33 6.72 -4.91
N ARG A 305 -11.08 6.65 -3.81
CA ARG A 305 -12.27 7.46 -3.52
C ARG A 305 -12.62 7.42 -2.05
N ASN A 306 -13.25 8.47 -1.57
CA ASN A 306 -13.99 8.46 -0.32
C ASN A 306 -15.41 7.93 -0.58
N ILE A 307 -16.03 7.27 0.37
CA ILE A 307 -17.30 6.56 0.20
C ILE A 307 -18.35 7.12 1.16
N GLU A 308 -19.55 7.42 0.64
CA GLU A 308 -20.66 7.96 1.43
C GLU A 308 -21.16 6.98 2.49
N GLU A 309 -21.18 5.68 2.16
CA GLU A 309 -21.62 4.61 3.05
C GLU A 309 -20.60 4.26 4.13
N GLY A 310 -19.43 4.87 4.10
CA GLY A 310 -18.31 4.68 5.01
C GLY A 310 -17.16 3.88 4.42
N GLY A 311 -15.97 4.13 4.97
CA GLY A 311 -14.71 3.64 4.44
C GLY A 311 -14.16 4.50 3.32
N SER A 312 -12.89 4.32 3.02
CA SER A 312 -12.20 5.07 1.96
C SER A 312 -11.04 4.28 1.38
N LEU A 313 -10.71 4.54 0.12
CA LEU A 313 -9.48 4.07 -0.51
C LEU A 313 -8.67 5.28 -0.97
N SER A 314 -7.52 5.48 -0.36
CA SER A 314 -6.54 6.48 -0.78
C SER A 314 -5.39 5.79 -1.51
N ILE A 315 -4.95 6.35 -2.64
CA ILE A 315 -3.77 5.86 -3.37
C ILE A 315 -2.83 7.03 -3.59
N ILE A 316 -1.64 6.93 -3.01
CA ILE A 316 -0.54 7.88 -3.18
C ILE A 316 0.56 7.17 -3.95
N ALA A 317 0.72 7.51 -5.22
CA ALA A 317 1.61 6.81 -6.13
C ALA A 317 2.77 7.70 -6.59
N THR A 318 3.97 7.15 -6.65
CA THR A 318 5.10 7.85 -7.28
C THR A 318 5.03 7.71 -8.81
N ALA A 319 5.22 8.82 -9.50
CA ALA A 319 5.37 8.88 -10.95
C ALA A 319 6.78 9.38 -11.29
N LEU A 320 7.50 8.59 -12.07
CA LEU A 320 8.88 8.91 -12.44
C LEU A 320 8.90 9.81 -13.67
N ILE A 321 9.62 10.92 -13.59
CA ILE A 321 9.84 11.86 -14.68
C ILE A 321 11.35 12.06 -14.90
N ASP A 322 11.72 12.70 -16.02
CA ASP A 322 13.12 12.99 -16.37
C ASP A 322 14.04 11.75 -16.37
N THR A 323 13.50 10.60 -16.71
CA THR A 323 14.23 9.33 -16.80
C THR A 323 14.94 9.15 -18.14
N GLY A 324 14.69 10.03 -19.10
CA GLY A 324 15.13 9.88 -20.48
C GLY A 324 14.30 8.89 -21.31
N SER A 325 13.25 8.31 -20.74
CA SER A 325 12.34 7.37 -21.40
C SER A 325 11.07 8.07 -21.87
N ARG A 326 10.82 8.06 -23.20
CA ARG A 326 9.55 8.56 -23.75
C ARG A 326 8.34 7.77 -23.28
N MET A 327 8.51 6.50 -22.98
CA MET A 327 7.44 5.68 -22.39
C MET A 327 6.99 6.25 -21.03
N ASP A 328 7.93 6.64 -20.18
CA ASP A 328 7.63 7.21 -18.87
C ASP A 328 6.91 8.55 -18.97
N GLU A 329 7.30 9.37 -19.93
CA GLU A 329 6.60 10.65 -20.21
C GLU A 329 5.15 10.42 -20.61
N VAL A 330 4.88 9.45 -21.48
CA VAL A 330 3.50 9.08 -21.88
C VAL A 330 2.72 8.54 -20.70
N ILE A 331 3.31 7.64 -19.90
CA ILE A 331 2.67 7.09 -18.71
C ILE A 331 2.33 8.24 -17.74
N PHE A 332 3.27 9.13 -17.45
CA PHE A 332 3.04 10.27 -16.58
C PHE A 332 1.89 11.16 -17.05
N GLU A 333 1.88 11.57 -18.32
CA GLU A 333 0.81 12.42 -18.87
C GLU A 333 -0.56 11.75 -18.79
N GLU A 334 -0.63 10.43 -18.97
CA GLU A 334 -1.88 9.66 -18.86
C GLU A 334 -2.42 9.59 -17.42
N PHE A 335 -1.56 9.65 -16.39
CA PHE A 335 -1.97 9.65 -14.97
C PHE A 335 -2.18 11.05 -14.39
N LYS A 336 -1.46 12.07 -14.88
CA LYS A 336 -1.55 13.44 -14.40
C LYS A 336 -2.98 13.98 -14.36
N GLY A 337 -3.78 13.70 -15.39
CA GLY A 337 -5.19 14.10 -15.45
C GLY A 337 -6.13 13.30 -14.55
N THR A 338 -5.68 12.16 -14.00
CA THR A 338 -6.51 11.26 -13.18
C THR A 338 -6.43 11.61 -11.69
N GLY A 339 -5.30 12.16 -11.23
CA GLY A 339 -5.07 12.55 -9.84
C GLY A 339 -5.86 13.78 -9.42
N ASN A 340 -6.10 13.92 -8.11
CA ASN A 340 -6.68 15.11 -7.48
C ASN A 340 -5.73 15.77 -6.47
N SER A 341 -4.50 15.30 -6.37
CA SER A 341 -3.41 15.91 -5.61
C SER A 341 -2.08 15.61 -6.29
N GLU A 342 -1.20 16.60 -6.32
CA GLU A 342 0.15 16.47 -6.86
C GLU A 342 1.17 16.97 -5.85
N ILE A 343 2.21 16.17 -5.62
CA ILE A 343 3.38 16.48 -4.80
C ILE A 343 4.57 16.42 -5.74
N VAL A 344 5.05 17.57 -6.18
CA VAL A 344 6.08 17.68 -7.21
C VAL A 344 7.44 17.87 -6.57
N LEU A 345 8.36 16.92 -6.80
CA LEU A 345 9.74 17.02 -6.35
C LEU A 345 10.61 17.67 -7.42
N ASP A 346 11.59 18.45 -6.99
CA ASP A 346 12.51 19.17 -7.86
C ASP A 346 13.95 18.72 -7.62
N ARG A 347 14.65 18.37 -8.71
CA ARG A 347 16.03 17.89 -8.64
C ARG A 347 17.01 18.96 -8.18
N LYS A 348 16.79 20.24 -8.56
CA LYS A 348 17.68 21.34 -8.19
C LYS A 348 17.68 21.58 -6.68
N VAL A 349 16.53 21.38 -6.02
CA VAL A 349 16.39 21.45 -4.56
C VAL A 349 17.14 20.28 -3.92
N ALA A 350 16.97 19.05 -4.44
CA ALA A 350 17.67 17.88 -3.97
C ALA A 350 19.19 17.98 -4.13
N ASP A 351 19.67 18.53 -5.25
CA ASP A 351 21.11 18.75 -5.51
C ASP A 351 21.74 19.71 -4.47
N LYS A 352 20.94 20.61 -3.88
CA LYS A 352 21.33 21.46 -2.75
C LYS A 352 21.22 20.78 -1.39
N ARG A 353 20.82 19.49 -1.34
CA ARG A 353 20.59 18.73 -0.11
C ARG A 353 19.51 19.30 0.80
N ILE A 354 18.51 19.96 0.21
CA ILE A 354 17.34 20.47 0.90
C ILE A 354 16.22 19.42 0.75
N PHE A 355 15.66 18.96 1.88
CA PHE A 355 14.62 17.94 1.92
C PHE A 355 13.46 18.36 2.85
N PRO A 356 12.17 18.12 2.44
CA PRO A 356 11.79 17.50 1.17
C PRO A 356 12.15 18.37 -0.03
N ALA A 357 12.59 17.74 -1.11
CA ALA A 357 12.97 18.48 -2.33
C ALA A 357 11.72 18.88 -3.14
N LEU A 358 10.83 19.66 -2.52
CA LEU A 358 9.50 19.98 -3.03
C LEU A 358 9.49 21.26 -3.88
N ASP A 359 8.76 21.22 -4.99
CA ASP A 359 8.34 22.43 -5.72
C ASP A 359 6.97 22.88 -5.19
N VAL A 360 6.99 23.86 -4.30
CA VAL A 360 5.76 24.39 -3.65
C VAL A 360 4.78 24.97 -4.68
N GLY A 361 5.31 25.60 -5.73
CA GLY A 361 4.47 26.27 -6.74
C GLY A 361 3.69 25.29 -7.62
N LYS A 362 4.23 24.07 -7.83
CA LYS A 362 3.60 23.03 -8.64
C LYS A 362 2.83 22.00 -7.83
N SER A 363 2.98 22.00 -6.50
CA SER A 363 2.32 21.06 -5.61
C SER A 363 1.00 21.61 -5.10
N GLY A 364 0.01 20.74 -4.86
CA GLY A 364 -1.28 21.15 -4.31
C GLY A 364 -2.33 20.05 -4.40
N THR A 365 -3.44 20.29 -3.70
CA THR A 365 -4.59 19.38 -3.62
C THR A 365 -5.83 20.08 -4.09
N ARG A 366 -6.60 19.43 -4.96
CA ARG A 366 -7.91 19.93 -5.40
C ARG A 366 -8.92 19.81 -4.26
N LYS A 367 -9.80 20.83 -4.12
CA LYS A 367 -10.80 20.86 -3.07
C LYS A 367 -10.22 20.82 -1.65
N GLU A 368 -9.04 21.44 -1.45
CA GLU A 368 -8.37 21.51 -0.14
C GLU A 368 -9.25 22.19 0.93
N GLU A 369 -10.22 23.01 0.51
CA GLU A 369 -11.22 23.63 1.39
C GLU A 369 -12.14 22.64 2.11
N LEU A 370 -12.21 21.39 1.64
CA LEU A 370 -12.94 20.31 2.32
C LEU A 370 -12.12 19.62 3.42
N LEU A 371 -10.78 19.80 3.36
CA LEU A 371 -9.83 19.10 4.24
C LEU A 371 -9.29 20.00 5.36
N VAL A 372 -9.27 21.32 5.12
CA VAL A 372 -8.59 22.25 6.00
C VAL A 372 -9.61 23.27 6.56
N PRO A 373 -9.60 23.53 7.89
CA PRO A 373 -10.43 24.57 8.49
C PRO A 373 -10.17 25.94 7.86
N LYS A 374 -11.21 26.77 7.77
CA LYS A 374 -11.17 28.06 7.04
C LYS A 374 -10.07 29.03 7.52
N ASP A 375 -9.81 29.07 8.81
CA ASP A 375 -8.76 29.91 9.41
C ASP A 375 -7.36 29.47 8.98
N GLN A 376 -7.09 28.17 9.03
CA GLN A 376 -5.84 27.58 8.55
C GLN A 376 -5.69 27.71 7.04
N LEU A 377 -6.77 27.49 6.29
CA LEU A 377 -6.77 27.60 4.84
C LEU A 377 -6.38 29.01 4.37
N SER A 378 -6.91 30.04 5.03
CA SER A 378 -6.53 31.43 4.73
C SER A 378 -5.04 31.68 4.93
N LYS A 379 -4.46 31.14 6.00
CA LYS A 379 -3.02 31.24 6.29
C LYS A 379 -2.18 30.45 5.29
N MET A 380 -2.63 29.25 4.91
CA MET A 380 -1.98 28.46 3.85
C MET A 380 -1.92 29.23 2.52
N TRP A 381 -2.99 29.91 2.15
CA TRP A 381 -3.02 30.71 0.92
C TRP A 381 -2.08 31.91 0.98
N VAL A 382 -1.99 32.58 2.13
CA VAL A 382 -1.02 33.65 2.33
C VAL A 382 0.40 33.12 2.23
N LEU A 383 0.70 32.04 2.93
CA LEU A 383 2.00 31.36 2.87
C LEU A 383 2.38 30.97 1.44
N ARG A 384 1.47 30.33 0.72
CA ARG A 384 1.70 29.91 -0.67
C ARG A 384 1.99 31.14 -1.57
N ARG A 385 1.25 32.22 -1.39
CA ARG A 385 1.48 33.44 -2.16
C ARG A 385 2.87 34.04 -1.93
N ILE A 386 3.37 34.01 -0.70
CA ILE A 386 4.73 34.46 -0.36
C ILE A 386 5.76 33.52 -1.02
N LEU A 387 5.61 32.21 -0.86
CA LEU A 387 6.55 31.23 -1.39
C LEU A 387 6.62 31.25 -2.93
N MET A 388 5.50 31.48 -3.61
CA MET A 388 5.46 31.56 -5.08
C MET A 388 6.17 32.80 -5.66
N GLN A 389 6.48 33.84 -4.86
CA GLN A 389 7.29 34.96 -5.29
C GLN A 389 8.80 34.70 -5.25
N MET A 390 9.18 33.58 -4.62
CA MET A 390 10.57 33.14 -4.47
C MET A 390 10.92 32.08 -5.53
N GLY A 391 12.22 31.90 -5.77
CA GLY A 391 12.70 30.73 -6.51
C GLY A 391 12.41 29.42 -5.72
N THR A 392 12.29 28.30 -6.42
CA THR A 392 11.92 27.02 -5.78
C THR A 392 12.85 26.64 -4.62
N ILE A 393 14.15 26.88 -4.76
CA ILE A 393 15.15 26.61 -3.71
C ILE A 393 14.92 27.53 -2.52
N ASP A 394 14.86 28.84 -2.76
CA ASP A 394 14.71 29.85 -1.72
C ASP A 394 13.40 29.67 -0.95
N ALA A 395 12.32 29.28 -1.65
CA ALA A 395 11.02 29.00 -1.05
C ALA A 395 11.10 27.85 -0.04
N MET A 396 11.81 26.77 -0.39
CA MET A 396 11.98 25.63 0.52
C MET A 396 12.89 25.95 1.69
N GLU A 397 14.00 26.65 1.47
CA GLU A 397 14.88 27.10 2.56
C GLU A 397 14.14 28.02 3.53
N PHE A 398 13.40 29.00 3.02
CA PHE A 398 12.59 29.90 3.82
C PHE A 398 11.53 29.15 4.65
N LEU A 399 10.78 28.23 4.02
CA LEU A 399 9.75 27.46 4.71
C LEU A 399 10.35 26.62 5.83
N LEU A 400 11.41 25.86 5.54
CA LEU A 400 12.08 25.01 6.53
C LEU A 400 12.68 25.83 7.69
N ASP A 401 13.23 27.01 7.39
CA ASP A 401 13.76 27.91 8.42
C ASP A 401 12.66 28.39 9.37
N LYS A 402 11.55 28.86 8.82
CA LYS A 402 10.38 29.29 9.60
C LYS A 402 9.76 28.17 10.42
N MET A 403 9.81 26.95 9.94
CA MET A 403 9.30 25.79 10.67
C MET A 403 10.21 25.30 11.80
N LYS A 404 11.45 25.82 11.92
CA LYS A 404 12.36 25.41 13.03
C LYS A 404 11.83 25.79 14.40
N GLU A 405 11.13 26.91 14.50
CA GLU A 405 10.63 27.46 15.75
C GLU A 405 9.31 26.83 16.22
N SER A 406 8.66 26.02 15.36
CA SER A 406 7.37 25.38 15.64
C SER A 406 7.50 23.86 15.77
N LYS A 407 6.77 23.27 16.70
CA LYS A 407 6.72 21.82 16.88
C LYS A 407 5.70 21.18 15.95
N THR A 408 4.55 21.83 15.78
CA THR A 408 3.43 21.37 14.96
C THR A 408 3.07 22.39 13.88
N ASN A 409 2.22 22.00 12.93
CA ASN A 409 1.69 22.91 11.94
C ASN A 409 0.69 23.90 12.55
N GLU A 410 0.01 23.52 13.63
CA GLU A 410 -0.86 24.42 14.38
C GLU A 410 -0.05 25.54 15.06
N ASP A 411 1.08 25.18 15.71
CA ASP A 411 2.03 26.17 16.28
C ASP A 411 2.57 27.08 15.19
N PHE A 412 2.93 26.51 14.02
CA PHE A 412 3.42 27.30 12.89
C PHE A 412 2.40 28.34 12.42
N PHE A 413 1.13 27.96 12.30
CA PHE A 413 0.07 28.89 11.96
C PHE A 413 -0.20 29.94 13.06
N ALA A 414 0.01 29.60 14.32
CA ALA A 414 -0.12 30.57 15.42
C ALA A 414 0.95 31.65 15.32
N THR A 415 2.19 31.34 14.95
CA THR A 415 3.27 32.31 14.78
C THR A 415 3.08 33.23 13.59
N MET A 416 2.32 32.84 12.57
CA MET A 416 2.03 33.68 11.41
C MET A 416 1.16 34.93 11.72
N ASN A 417 0.57 34.98 12.90
CA ASN A 417 -0.22 36.15 13.35
C ASN A 417 0.60 37.17 14.14
N GLN A 418 1.89 36.90 14.40
CA GLN A 418 2.84 37.78 15.07
C GLN A 418 3.76 38.44 14.03
#